data_79d506b23d92a16c41a2af009f91daef
#
_entry.id   79d506b23d92a16c41a2af009f91daef
#
_cell.length_a   1.000
_cell.length_b   1.000
_cell.length_c   1.000
_cell.angle_alpha   90.00
_cell.angle_beta   90.00
_cell.angle_gamma   90.00
#
_symmetry.space_group_name_H-M   'P 1'
#
loop_
_entity.id
_entity.type
_entity.pdbx_description
1 polymer ?
#
loop_
_entity_poly.entity_id
_entity_poly.type
_entity_poly.pdbx_seq_one_letter_code
_entity_poly.pdbx_strand_id
1 'polypeptide(L)'
;MGAIYMTQLNDLIGKQKRVVSISQHATVRDAAKAMAEANVGCAAIMDGPKLVGIFTERDILKRILLKNLDVDTVLISEVMTRELICAGMLQSANDARVLMERHHIRHLPVLNDNAELVGVLSIRDLVRDQVTEIKNYIAMHEG
;
A
#
# COMPACT_ATOMS: atom_id res chain seq x y z
N MET A 1 11.09 -6.51 25.12
CA MET A 1 11.75 -5.62 24.15
C MET A 1 11.56 -6.05 22.71
N GLY A 2 11.79 -7.31 22.38
CA GLY A 2 11.65 -7.80 21.02
C GLY A 2 10.24 -7.69 20.44
N ALA A 3 9.21 -7.79 21.28
CA ALA A 3 7.82 -7.83 20.83
C ALA A 3 7.38 -6.57 20.04
N ILE A 4 7.91 -5.40 20.39
CA ILE A 4 7.54 -4.14 19.73
C ILE A 4 7.91 -4.14 18.25
N TYR A 5 9.02 -4.79 17.91
CA TYR A 5 9.55 -4.80 16.54
C TYR A 5 9.24 -6.09 15.78
N MET A 6 8.50 -7.01 16.41
CA MET A 6 8.27 -8.36 15.87
C MET A 6 6.90 -8.53 15.22
N THR A 7 6.06 -7.47 15.19
CA THR A 7 4.79 -7.54 14.48
C THR A 7 5.02 -7.87 13.02
N GLN A 8 4.39 -8.94 12.56
CA GLN A 8 4.50 -9.36 11.16
C GLN A 8 3.46 -8.65 10.30
N LEU A 9 3.77 -8.50 9.02
CA LEU A 9 2.91 -7.79 8.09
C LEU A 9 1.55 -8.48 7.90
N ASN A 10 1.49 -9.80 7.99
CA ASN A 10 0.22 -10.52 7.90
C ASN A 10 -0.74 -10.12 9.02
N ASP A 11 -0.24 -9.77 10.21
CA ASP A 11 -1.08 -9.31 11.31
C ASP A 11 -1.69 -7.94 11.02
N LEU A 12 -0.91 -7.05 10.42
CA LEU A 12 -1.37 -5.72 10.05
C LEU A 12 -2.38 -5.77 8.90
N ILE A 13 -2.12 -6.62 7.92
CA ILE A 13 -2.98 -6.79 6.75
C ILE A 13 -4.32 -7.40 7.14
N GLY A 14 -4.35 -8.34 8.08
CA GLY A 14 -5.58 -8.92 8.57
C GLY A 14 -6.55 -7.91 9.19
N LYS A 15 -6.06 -6.74 9.56
CA LYS A 15 -6.86 -5.63 10.08
C LYS A 15 -7.35 -4.67 9.00
N GLN A 16 -6.87 -4.82 7.76
CA GLN A 16 -7.28 -3.95 6.66
C GLN A 16 -8.71 -4.26 6.23
N LYS A 17 -9.50 -3.20 6.12
CA LYS A 17 -10.90 -3.33 5.70
C LYS A 17 -11.07 -3.25 4.20
N ARG A 18 -10.13 -2.61 3.50
CA ARG A 18 -10.23 -2.39 2.05
C ARG A 18 -8.85 -2.34 1.41
N VAL A 19 -8.72 -3.07 0.32
CA VAL A 19 -7.61 -2.95 -0.62
C VAL A 19 -8.24 -2.69 -1.98
N VAL A 20 -7.87 -1.58 -2.60
CA VAL A 20 -8.34 -1.28 -3.95
C VAL A 20 -7.42 -1.98 -4.94
N SER A 21 -7.97 -2.89 -5.72
CA SER A 21 -7.27 -3.48 -6.86
C SER A 21 -8.10 -3.23 -8.11
N ILE A 22 -7.42 -2.91 -9.20
CA ILE A 22 -8.09 -2.53 -10.44
C ILE A 22 -7.31 -3.08 -11.63
N SER A 23 -8.01 -3.38 -12.72
CA SER A 23 -7.39 -3.88 -13.95
C SER A 23 -6.49 -2.80 -14.57
N GLN A 24 -5.35 -3.24 -15.14
CA GLN A 24 -4.47 -2.34 -15.89
C GLN A 24 -5.14 -1.69 -17.10
N HIS A 25 -6.24 -2.25 -17.57
CA HIS A 25 -7.00 -1.71 -18.72
C HIS A 25 -8.07 -0.69 -18.30
N ALA A 26 -8.23 -0.43 -17.01
CA ALA A 26 -9.11 0.63 -16.53
C ALA A 26 -8.52 2.01 -16.83
N THR A 27 -9.38 3.02 -16.86
CA THR A 27 -8.94 4.41 -17.06
C THR A 27 -8.43 5.01 -15.75
N VAL A 28 -7.73 6.14 -15.87
CA VAL A 28 -7.29 6.91 -14.70
C VAL A 28 -8.50 7.31 -13.86
N ARG A 29 -9.59 7.73 -14.49
CA ARG A 29 -10.82 8.11 -13.77
C ARG A 29 -11.35 6.94 -12.94
N ASP A 30 -11.40 5.73 -13.51
CA ASP A 30 -11.88 4.55 -12.79
C ASP A 30 -11.05 4.27 -11.54
N ALA A 31 -9.73 4.37 -11.65
CA ALA A 31 -8.83 4.19 -10.52
C ALA A 31 -9.03 5.26 -9.46
N ALA A 32 -9.12 6.52 -9.88
CA ALA A 32 -9.33 7.65 -8.96
C ALA A 32 -10.65 7.51 -8.22
N LYS A 33 -11.72 7.11 -8.90
CA LYS A 33 -13.02 6.87 -8.27
C LYS A 33 -12.95 5.77 -7.23
N ALA A 34 -12.33 4.65 -7.57
CA ALA A 34 -12.19 3.52 -6.65
C ALA A 34 -11.41 3.91 -5.39
N MET A 35 -10.32 4.66 -5.57
CA MET A 35 -9.52 5.15 -4.46
C MET A 35 -10.30 6.12 -3.57
N ALA A 36 -11.02 7.06 -4.18
CA ALA A 36 -11.82 8.04 -3.46
C ALA A 36 -12.96 7.38 -2.67
N GLU A 37 -13.67 6.45 -3.29
CA GLU A 37 -14.77 5.72 -2.64
C GLU A 37 -14.28 4.87 -1.46
N ALA A 38 -13.11 4.28 -1.57
CA ALA A 38 -12.50 3.50 -0.51
C ALA A 38 -11.73 4.34 0.52
N ASN A 39 -11.55 5.63 0.24
CA ASN A 39 -10.78 6.55 1.07
C ASN A 39 -9.35 6.06 1.30
N VAL A 40 -8.69 5.65 0.21
CA VAL A 40 -7.29 5.20 0.23
C VAL A 40 -6.47 5.98 -0.79
N GLY A 41 -5.18 6.10 -0.54
CA GLY A 41 -4.25 6.86 -1.39
C GLY A 41 -3.54 6.03 -2.45
N CYS A 42 -3.94 4.78 -2.65
CA CYS A 42 -3.23 3.86 -3.52
C CYS A 42 -4.15 2.79 -4.09
N ALA A 43 -3.90 2.40 -5.33
CA ALA A 43 -4.56 1.25 -5.96
C ALA A 43 -3.49 0.27 -6.44
N ALA A 44 -3.73 -1.02 -6.21
CA ALA A 44 -2.94 -2.10 -6.78
C ALA A 44 -3.45 -2.38 -8.19
N ILE A 45 -2.56 -2.38 -9.16
CA ILE A 45 -2.94 -2.56 -10.57
C ILE A 45 -2.64 -4.00 -10.97
N MET A 46 -3.66 -4.66 -11.47
CA MET A 46 -3.64 -6.10 -11.72
C MET A 46 -3.74 -6.44 -13.21
N ASP A 47 -3.08 -7.52 -13.58
CA ASP A 47 -3.28 -8.22 -14.84
C ASP A 47 -3.76 -9.63 -14.48
N GLY A 48 -5.08 -9.83 -14.47
CA GLY A 48 -5.65 -11.03 -13.88
C GLY A 48 -5.24 -11.17 -12.41
N PRO A 49 -4.64 -12.29 -11.99
CA PRO A 49 -4.20 -12.48 -10.60
C PRO A 49 -2.84 -11.84 -10.30
N LYS A 50 -2.16 -11.29 -11.30
CA LYS A 50 -0.80 -10.78 -11.17
C LYS A 50 -0.79 -9.28 -10.87
N LEU A 51 -0.04 -8.87 -9.85
CA LEU A 51 0.23 -7.47 -9.57
C LEU A 51 1.24 -6.96 -10.60
N VAL A 52 0.88 -5.93 -11.37
CA VAL A 52 1.73 -5.37 -12.43
C VAL A 52 2.14 -3.93 -12.19
N GLY A 53 1.50 -3.26 -11.26
CA GLY A 53 1.81 -1.87 -10.98
C GLY A 53 1.13 -1.36 -9.74
N ILE A 54 1.46 -0.13 -9.40
CA ILE A 54 0.82 0.60 -8.31
C ILE A 54 0.52 2.02 -8.79
N PHE A 55 -0.60 2.56 -8.35
CA PHE A 55 -1.01 3.90 -8.70
C PHE A 55 -1.44 4.66 -7.46
N THR A 56 -0.84 5.82 -7.22
CA THR A 56 -1.00 6.58 -5.98
C THR A 56 -1.53 7.99 -6.23
N GLU A 57 -1.95 8.68 -5.16
CA GLU A 57 -2.32 10.09 -5.21
C GLU A 57 -1.18 10.95 -5.78
N ARG A 58 0.07 10.60 -5.46
CA ARG A 58 1.24 11.30 -5.99
C ARG A 58 1.33 11.15 -7.51
N ASP A 59 1.01 9.98 -8.04
CA ASP A 59 0.98 9.73 -9.48
C ASP A 59 -0.09 10.59 -10.16
N ILE A 60 -1.24 10.77 -9.53
CA ILE A 60 -2.30 11.64 -10.05
C ILE A 60 -1.76 13.07 -10.20
N LEU A 61 -1.09 13.57 -9.17
CA LEU A 61 -0.52 14.91 -9.21
C LEU A 61 0.56 15.04 -10.27
N LYS A 62 1.56 14.17 -10.23
CA LYS A 62 2.78 14.30 -11.04
C LYS A 62 2.64 13.83 -12.47
N ARG A 63 1.88 12.75 -12.68
CA ARG A 63 1.80 12.10 -14.00
C ARG A 63 0.55 12.44 -14.76
N ILE A 64 -0.51 12.89 -14.08
CA ILE A 64 -1.79 13.20 -14.71
C ILE A 64 -2.02 14.70 -14.73
N LEU A 65 -2.17 15.32 -13.56
CA LEU A 65 -2.55 16.72 -13.45
C LEU A 65 -1.51 17.64 -14.10
N LEU A 66 -0.24 17.52 -13.73
CA LEU A 66 0.82 18.37 -14.24
C LEU A 66 1.16 18.14 -15.71
N LYS A 67 0.75 16.99 -16.25
CA LYS A 67 0.96 16.67 -17.67
C LYS A 67 -0.30 16.86 -18.52
N ASN A 68 -1.37 17.34 -17.92
CA ASN A 68 -2.65 17.60 -18.59
C ASN A 68 -3.19 16.39 -19.36
N LEU A 69 -3.07 15.19 -18.78
CA LEU A 69 -3.59 13.99 -19.42
C LEU A 69 -5.11 13.86 -19.22
N ASP A 70 -5.77 13.29 -20.22
CA ASP A 70 -7.22 13.07 -20.17
C ASP A 70 -7.51 11.81 -19.35
N VAL A 71 -8.12 12.01 -18.19
CA VAL A 71 -8.41 10.92 -17.24
C VAL A 71 -9.44 9.91 -17.77
N ASP A 72 -10.21 10.29 -18.79
CA ASP A 72 -11.25 9.42 -19.35
C ASP A 72 -10.75 8.53 -20.47
N THR A 73 -9.60 8.82 -21.05
CA THR A 73 -9.04 8.06 -22.17
C THR A 73 -7.71 7.40 -21.86
N VAL A 74 -6.92 7.94 -20.93
CA VAL A 74 -5.63 7.36 -20.55
C VAL A 74 -5.87 6.12 -19.68
N LEU A 75 -5.24 5.01 -20.07
CA LEU A 75 -5.31 3.76 -19.31
C LEU A 75 -4.30 3.76 -18.17
N ILE A 76 -4.65 3.11 -17.09
CA ILE A 76 -3.77 3.01 -15.91
C ILE A 76 -2.42 2.37 -16.29
N SER A 77 -2.41 1.38 -17.20
CA SER A 77 -1.18 0.75 -17.66
C SER A 77 -0.17 1.73 -18.25
N GLU A 78 -0.63 2.87 -18.76
CA GLU A 78 0.24 3.88 -19.37
C GLU A 78 0.91 4.80 -18.34
N VAL A 79 0.35 4.90 -17.13
CA VAL A 79 0.79 5.88 -16.12
C VAL A 79 1.13 5.27 -14.76
N MET A 80 0.85 4.00 -14.53
CA MET A 80 1.16 3.33 -13.26
C MET A 80 2.66 3.23 -13.03
N THR A 81 3.05 3.11 -11.78
CA THR A 81 4.42 2.78 -11.41
C THR A 81 4.61 1.28 -11.58
N ARG A 82 5.54 0.89 -12.47
CA ARG A 82 5.83 -0.51 -12.81
C ARG A 82 6.94 -1.11 -11.97
N GLU A 83 7.83 -0.28 -11.44
CA GLU A 83 8.91 -0.72 -10.57
C GLU A 83 8.32 -1.01 -9.19
N LEU A 84 8.01 -2.28 -8.95
CA LEU A 84 7.34 -2.71 -7.73
C LEU A 84 8.34 -2.95 -6.62
N ILE A 85 8.13 -2.26 -5.49
CA ILE A 85 8.79 -2.55 -4.23
C ILE A 85 7.75 -3.25 -3.37
N CYS A 86 7.99 -4.51 -3.03
CA CYS A 86 7.03 -5.36 -2.31
C CYS A 86 7.68 -5.96 -1.06
N ALA A 87 6.84 -6.38 -0.13
CA ALA A 87 7.28 -7.12 1.05
C ALA A 87 6.55 -8.45 1.13
N GLY A 88 7.14 -9.41 1.84
CA GLY A 88 6.50 -10.68 2.15
C GLY A 88 5.66 -10.57 3.43
N MET A 89 4.59 -11.34 3.51
CA MET A 89 3.65 -11.29 4.63
C MET A 89 4.27 -11.67 5.98
N LEU A 90 5.37 -12.40 5.97
CA LEU A 90 6.05 -12.81 7.20
C LEU A 90 7.14 -11.84 7.65
N GLN A 91 7.45 -10.82 6.84
CA GLN A 91 8.38 -9.78 7.24
C GLN A 91 7.80 -8.93 8.37
N SER A 92 8.67 -8.24 9.10
CA SER A 92 8.25 -7.44 10.24
C SER A 92 7.78 -6.05 9.82
N ALA A 93 7.03 -5.39 10.70
CA ALA A 93 6.66 -4.00 10.53
C ALA A 93 7.90 -3.10 10.38
N ASN A 94 8.98 -3.42 11.10
CA ASN A 94 10.23 -2.68 10.98
C ASN A 94 10.86 -2.83 9.60
N ASP A 95 10.85 -4.03 9.01
CA ASP A 95 11.34 -4.26 7.65
C ASP A 95 10.57 -3.41 6.65
N ALA A 96 9.24 -3.35 6.79
CA ALA A 96 8.39 -2.54 5.91
C ALA A 96 8.73 -1.05 6.02
N ARG A 97 8.92 -0.56 7.25
CA ARG A 97 9.29 0.83 7.49
C ARG A 97 10.62 1.18 6.82
N VAL A 98 11.61 0.29 6.93
CA VAL A 98 12.92 0.47 6.29
C VAL A 98 12.79 0.53 4.77
N LEU A 99 11.98 -0.35 4.17
CA LEU A 99 11.73 -0.35 2.73
C LEU A 99 11.08 0.95 2.26
N MET A 100 10.06 1.41 2.99
CA MET A 100 9.37 2.65 2.64
C MET A 100 10.31 3.86 2.73
N GLU A 101 11.15 3.92 3.76
CA GLU A 101 12.10 4.99 3.96
C GLU A 101 13.18 4.99 2.87
N ARG A 102 13.74 3.81 2.58
CA ARG A 102 14.79 3.66 1.57
C ARG A 102 14.31 4.06 0.17
N HIS A 103 13.09 3.71 -0.18
CA HIS A 103 12.55 3.95 -1.53
C HIS A 103 11.65 5.17 -1.62
N HIS A 104 11.51 5.92 -0.54
CA HIS A 104 10.66 7.13 -0.47
C HIS A 104 9.22 6.86 -0.91
N ILE A 105 8.67 5.72 -0.48
CA ILE A 105 7.30 5.32 -0.77
C ILE A 105 6.48 5.28 0.52
N ARG A 106 5.16 5.46 0.38
CA ARG A 106 4.21 5.46 1.50
C ARG A 106 3.25 4.28 1.44
N HIS A 107 3.34 3.48 0.41
CA HIS A 107 2.51 2.31 0.20
C HIS A 107 3.38 1.15 -0.24
N LEU A 108 3.14 -0.01 0.34
CA LEU A 108 3.95 -1.20 0.11
C LEU A 108 3.03 -2.39 -0.11
N PRO A 109 2.98 -2.92 -1.35
CA PRO A 109 2.26 -4.16 -1.60
C PRO A 109 2.89 -5.31 -0.80
N VAL A 110 2.04 -6.15 -0.24
CA VAL A 110 2.47 -7.32 0.52
C VAL A 110 2.01 -8.57 -0.20
N LEU A 111 2.93 -9.50 -0.40
CA LEU A 111 2.71 -10.72 -1.15
C LEU A 111 2.85 -11.94 -0.24
N ASN A 112 2.12 -13.01 -0.57
CA ASN A 112 2.32 -14.32 0.07
C ASN A 112 3.45 -15.10 -0.62
N ASP A 113 3.68 -16.33 -0.20
CA ASP A 113 4.76 -17.18 -0.74
C ASP A 113 4.55 -17.53 -2.22
N ASN A 114 3.33 -17.44 -2.72
CA ASN A 114 2.99 -17.68 -4.11
C ASN A 114 3.04 -16.41 -4.96
N ALA A 115 3.62 -15.34 -4.43
CA ALA A 115 3.70 -14.03 -5.08
C ALA A 115 2.33 -13.41 -5.38
N GLU A 116 1.31 -13.79 -4.62
CA GLU A 116 -0.03 -13.22 -4.74
C GLU A 116 -0.19 -12.04 -3.80
N LEU A 117 -0.89 -11.00 -4.27
CA LEU A 117 -1.17 -9.81 -3.45
C LEU A 117 -2.12 -10.18 -2.31
N VAL A 118 -1.70 -9.94 -1.07
CA VAL A 118 -2.54 -10.15 0.11
C VAL A 118 -2.96 -8.85 0.79
N GLY A 119 -2.32 -7.74 0.44
CA GLY A 119 -2.70 -6.44 0.97
C GLY A 119 -1.75 -5.34 0.50
N VAL A 120 -2.11 -4.10 0.82
CA VAL A 120 -1.24 -2.94 0.60
C VAL A 120 -1.11 -2.20 1.92
N LEU A 121 0.11 -2.12 2.42
CA LEU A 121 0.41 -1.47 3.68
C LEU A 121 0.73 0.00 3.43
N SER A 122 0.14 0.90 4.23
CA SER A 122 0.47 2.32 4.16
C SER A 122 1.37 2.72 5.33
N ILE A 123 2.07 3.84 5.17
CA ILE A 123 2.85 4.41 6.28
C ILE A 123 1.93 4.70 7.49
N ARG A 124 0.68 5.06 7.22
CA ARG A 124 -0.32 5.32 8.26
C ARG A 124 -0.62 4.08 9.08
N ASP A 125 -0.66 2.90 8.45
CA ASP A 125 -0.87 1.63 9.15
C ASP A 125 0.27 1.33 10.11
N LEU A 126 1.52 1.61 9.68
CA LEU A 126 2.71 1.39 10.51
C LEU A 126 2.74 2.34 11.71
N VAL A 127 2.40 3.60 11.51
CA VAL A 127 2.36 4.59 12.60
C VAL A 127 1.30 4.19 13.61
N ARG A 128 0.13 3.77 13.15
CA ARG A 128 -0.96 3.34 14.02
C ARG A 128 -0.56 2.12 14.86
N ASP A 129 0.14 1.17 14.26
CA ASP A 129 0.64 -0.01 14.96
C ASP A 129 1.64 0.37 16.05
N GLN A 130 2.60 1.24 15.75
CA GLN A 130 3.58 1.72 16.73
C GLN A 130 2.91 2.41 17.91
N VAL A 131 1.93 3.26 17.67
CA VAL A 131 1.19 3.96 18.73
C VAL A 131 0.48 2.95 19.62
N THR A 132 -0.16 1.95 19.04
CA THR A 132 -0.85 0.91 19.79
C THR A 132 0.11 0.12 20.68
N GLU A 133 1.26 -0.29 20.14
CA GLU A 133 2.27 -1.03 20.89
C GLU A 133 2.84 -0.21 22.05
N ILE A 134 3.10 1.06 21.83
CA ILE A 134 3.59 1.96 22.89
C ILE A 134 2.54 2.09 24.00
N LYS A 135 1.28 2.27 23.65
CA LYS A 135 0.20 2.35 24.63
C LYS A 135 0.08 1.06 25.46
N ASN A 136 0.18 -0.09 24.80
CA ASN A 136 0.13 -1.38 25.48
C ASN A 136 1.32 -1.56 26.42
N TYR A 137 2.51 -1.17 25.99
CA TYR A 137 3.71 -1.22 26.81
C TYR A 137 3.55 -0.36 28.06
N ILE A 138 3.08 0.86 27.93
CA ILE A 138 2.84 1.77 29.06
C ILE A 138 1.81 1.16 30.01
N ALA A 139 0.69 0.65 29.51
CA ALA A 139 -0.36 0.04 30.33
C ALA A 139 0.17 -1.15 31.12
N MET A 140 1.05 -1.97 30.55
CA MET A 140 1.65 -3.11 31.23
C MET A 140 2.62 -2.71 32.36
N HIS A 141 3.21 -1.51 32.29
CA HIS A 141 4.22 -1.06 33.24
C HIS A 141 3.69 -0.06 34.27
N GLU A 142 2.45 0.40 34.12
CA GLU A 142 1.81 1.31 35.08
C GLU A 142 1.01 0.61 36.16
N GLY A 143 0.74 -0.68 35.95
CA GLY A 143 0.00 -1.45 36.93
C GLY A 143 0.88 -1.89 38.08
#